data_0eff2fed0d95d52d3d95c466d732fa1a
#
_entry.id   0eff2fed0d95d52d3d95c466d732fa1a
#
_cell.length_a   1.000
_cell.length_b   1.000
_cell.length_c   1.000
_cell.angle_alpha   90.00
_cell.angle_beta   90.00
_cell.angle_gamma   90.00
#
_symmetry.space_group_name_H-M   'P 1'
#
loop_
_entity.id
_entity.type
_entity.pdbx_description
1 polymer ?
#
loop_
_entity_poly.entity_id
_entity_poly.type
_entity_poly.pdbx_seq_one_letter_code
_entity_poly.pdbx_strand_id
1 'polypeptide(L)'
;MLFKERFAIEDVIARYAHTADGYDAKGWVECFTDDGIFEVETDGNRIQFMGRLALTDFIHAHINLLPGTRHVMTNHLMNIEEGNAKHSCTLVGTLNRPERVYTFITGWYESTLEKVGGEWKIKHRIVHVDNGANSIDEELAIHMKSFTEWMAENGTPV
;
A
#
# COMPACT_ATOMS: atom_id res chain seq x y z
N MET A 1 -1.47 -27.21 8.62
CA MET A 1 -1.31 -25.97 9.43
C MET A 1 -0.81 -24.83 8.57
N LEU A 2 0.28 -25.00 7.83
CA LEU A 2 0.88 -23.94 6.97
C LEU A 2 -0.08 -23.35 5.91
N PHE A 3 -0.92 -24.16 5.28
CA PHE A 3 -1.89 -23.67 4.28
C PHE A 3 -2.92 -22.71 4.86
N LYS A 4 -3.41 -22.94 6.09
CA LYS A 4 -4.37 -22.02 6.73
C LYS A 4 -3.73 -20.66 7.02
N GLU A 5 -2.49 -20.66 7.47
CA GLU A 5 -1.74 -19.42 7.71
C GLU A 5 -1.50 -18.66 6.40
N ARG A 6 -1.14 -19.37 5.33
CA ARG A 6 -0.97 -18.76 4.00
C ARG A 6 -2.26 -18.08 3.52
N PHE A 7 -3.40 -18.78 3.56
CA PHE A 7 -4.68 -18.19 3.17
C PHE A 7 -5.06 -16.99 4.04
N ALA A 8 -4.84 -17.06 5.35
CA ALA A 8 -5.13 -15.96 6.25
C ALA A 8 -4.26 -14.71 5.95
N ILE A 9 -3.00 -14.89 5.55
CA ILE A 9 -2.14 -13.80 5.10
C ILE A 9 -2.62 -13.26 3.74
N GLU A 10 -2.94 -14.14 2.78
CA GLU A 10 -3.49 -13.73 1.48
C GLU A 10 -4.79 -12.92 1.64
N ASP A 11 -5.67 -13.28 2.58
CA ASP A 11 -6.88 -12.53 2.91
C ASP A 11 -6.57 -11.11 3.42
N VAL A 12 -5.59 -10.95 4.29
CA VAL A 12 -5.17 -9.61 4.76
C VAL A 12 -4.62 -8.77 3.61
N ILE A 13 -3.78 -9.36 2.76
CA ILE A 13 -3.19 -8.67 1.61
C ILE A 13 -4.27 -8.29 0.59
N ALA A 14 -5.23 -9.17 0.34
CA ALA A 14 -6.38 -8.86 -0.53
C ALA A 14 -7.27 -7.77 0.07
N ARG A 15 -7.55 -7.84 1.36
CA ARG A 15 -8.35 -6.84 2.09
C ARG A 15 -7.71 -5.46 2.02
N TYR A 16 -6.39 -5.37 2.17
CA TYR A 16 -5.64 -4.12 2.01
C TYR A 16 -5.96 -3.44 0.67
N ALA A 17 -5.92 -4.16 -0.45
CA ALA A 17 -6.26 -3.61 -1.76
C ALA A 17 -7.75 -3.27 -1.89
N HIS A 18 -8.62 -4.20 -1.52
CA HIS A 18 -10.07 -4.01 -1.63
C HIS A 18 -10.59 -2.82 -0.82
N THR A 19 -10.06 -2.59 0.37
CA THR A 19 -10.48 -1.48 1.23
C THR A 19 -9.97 -0.13 0.70
N ALA A 20 -8.74 -0.05 0.21
CA ALA A 20 -8.24 1.15 -0.46
C ALA A 20 -9.07 1.48 -1.71
N ASP A 21 -9.25 0.50 -2.59
CA ASP A 21 -9.99 0.64 -3.86
C ASP A 21 -11.48 0.87 -3.66
N GLY A 22 -12.03 0.41 -2.54
CA GLY A 22 -13.43 0.54 -2.16
C GLY A 22 -13.73 1.74 -1.26
N TYR A 23 -12.73 2.60 -1.00
CA TYR A 23 -12.87 3.80 -0.13
C TYR A 23 -13.22 3.49 1.33
N ASP A 24 -12.85 2.32 1.82
CA ASP A 24 -12.99 1.92 3.23
C ASP A 24 -11.71 2.22 4.01
N ALA A 25 -11.55 3.46 4.42
CA ALA A 25 -10.38 3.91 5.18
C ALA A 25 -10.21 3.13 6.50
N LYS A 26 -11.30 2.85 7.21
CA LYS A 26 -11.26 2.10 8.47
C LYS A 26 -10.76 0.66 8.24
N GLY A 27 -11.35 -0.04 7.28
CA GLY A 27 -10.96 -1.41 6.94
C GLY A 27 -9.50 -1.50 6.49
N TRP A 28 -9.00 -0.47 5.77
CA TRP A 28 -7.60 -0.41 5.36
C TRP A 28 -6.65 -0.30 6.57
N VAL A 29 -6.92 0.59 7.50
CA VAL A 29 -6.12 0.76 8.73
C VAL A 29 -6.16 -0.49 9.59
N GLU A 30 -7.28 -1.21 9.64
CA GLU A 30 -7.44 -2.46 10.39
C GLU A 30 -6.58 -3.62 9.82
N CYS A 31 -6.08 -3.51 8.61
CA CYS A 31 -5.10 -4.47 8.07
C CYS A 31 -3.74 -4.37 8.75
N PHE A 32 -3.43 -3.25 9.41
CA PHE A 32 -2.17 -3.01 10.10
C PHE A 32 -2.26 -3.28 11.60
N THR A 33 -1.08 -3.47 12.22
CA THR A 33 -0.94 -3.39 13.68
C THR A 33 -1.11 -1.95 14.16
N ASP A 34 -1.34 -1.73 15.45
CA ASP A 34 -1.55 -0.37 15.99
C ASP A 34 -0.33 0.55 15.80
N ASP A 35 0.86 -0.03 15.78
CA ASP A 35 2.14 0.63 15.50
C ASP A 35 2.67 0.33 14.08
N GLY A 36 1.77 -0.07 13.19
CA GLY A 36 2.10 -0.43 11.80
C GLY A 36 2.75 0.71 11.02
N ILE A 37 3.58 0.34 10.05
CA ILE A 37 4.32 1.28 9.21
C ILE A 37 3.99 1.04 7.74
N PHE A 38 3.67 2.10 7.03
CA PHE A 38 3.60 2.11 5.57
C PHE A 38 4.67 3.05 5.02
N GLU A 39 5.50 2.54 4.12
CA GLU A 39 6.57 3.31 3.47
C GLU A 39 6.35 3.38 1.96
N VAL A 40 6.73 4.50 1.39
CA VAL A 40 6.84 4.70 -0.07
C VAL A 40 8.29 4.99 -0.40
N GLU A 41 8.88 4.16 -1.26
CA GLU A 41 10.21 4.35 -1.81
C GLU A 41 10.13 4.68 -3.29
N THR A 42 10.69 5.82 -3.67
CA THR A 42 10.78 6.25 -5.06
C THR A 42 12.07 7.05 -5.26
N ASP A 43 12.78 6.81 -6.37
CA ASP A 43 14.03 7.49 -6.72
C ASP A 43 15.09 7.48 -5.59
N GLY A 44 15.14 6.40 -4.80
CA GLY A 44 16.06 6.26 -3.67
C GLY A 44 15.68 7.05 -2.43
N ASN A 45 14.54 7.73 -2.43
CA ASN A 45 13.98 8.42 -1.27
C ASN A 45 12.90 7.57 -0.64
N ARG A 46 12.83 7.61 0.69
CA ARG A 46 11.78 6.95 1.47
C ARG A 46 11.06 7.94 2.35
N ILE A 47 9.75 7.79 2.40
CA ILE A 47 8.89 8.46 3.36
C ILE A 47 8.01 7.41 4.05
N GLN A 48 7.71 7.61 5.32
CA GLN A 48 6.91 6.67 6.11
C GLN A 48 5.75 7.35 6.80
N PHE A 49 4.72 6.55 7.04
CA PHE A 49 3.53 6.85 7.85
C PHE A 49 3.44 5.78 8.94
N MET A 50 3.68 6.17 10.20
CA MET A 50 3.80 5.24 11.32
C MET A 50 2.67 5.43 12.33
N GLY A 51 2.08 4.30 12.70
CA GLY A 51 1.01 4.23 13.70
C GLY A 51 -0.37 4.59 13.15
N ARG A 52 -1.38 4.26 13.92
CA ARG A 52 -2.78 4.31 13.50
C ARG A 52 -3.21 5.69 12.99
N LEU A 53 -2.77 6.79 13.62
CA LEU A 53 -3.15 8.14 13.20
C LEU A 53 -2.58 8.47 11.82
N ALA A 54 -1.25 8.32 11.63
CA ALA A 54 -0.60 8.63 10.36
C ALA A 54 -1.12 7.73 9.21
N LEU A 55 -1.38 6.44 9.48
CA LEU A 55 -2.01 5.53 8.52
C LEU A 55 -3.43 5.96 8.15
N THR A 56 -4.20 6.47 9.12
CA THR A 56 -5.55 7.00 8.87
C THR A 56 -5.49 8.25 7.99
N ASP A 57 -4.58 9.18 8.28
CA ASP A 57 -4.40 10.39 7.49
C ASP A 57 -3.95 10.06 6.06
N PHE A 58 -3.02 9.10 5.91
CA PHE A 58 -2.55 8.62 4.60
C PHE A 58 -3.70 8.06 3.74
N ILE A 59 -4.50 7.14 4.29
CA ILE A 59 -5.55 6.52 3.48
C ILE A 59 -6.67 7.50 3.14
N HIS A 60 -7.00 8.44 4.02
CA HIS A 60 -7.95 9.51 3.70
C HIS A 60 -7.43 10.43 2.60
N ALA A 61 -6.14 10.79 2.63
CA ALA A 61 -5.52 11.57 1.56
C ALA A 61 -5.54 10.78 0.23
N HIS A 62 -5.18 9.50 0.26
CA HIS A 62 -5.23 8.65 -0.93
C HIS A 62 -6.63 8.60 -1.55
N ILE A 63 -7.65 8.33 -0.75
CA ILE A 63 -9.06 8.23 -1.18
C ILE A 63 -9.56 9.57 -1.75
N ASN A 64 -9.23 10.68 -1.11
CA ASN A 64 -9.78 11.98 -1.46
C ASN A 64 -9.01 12.68 -2.57
N LEU A 65 -7.69 12.53 -2.63
CA LEU A 65 -6.82 13.23 -3.57
C LEU A 65 -6.49 12.41 -4.82
N LEU A 66 -6.61 11.07 -4.73
CA LEU A 66 -6.35 10.16 -5.83
C LEU A 66 -7.49 9.12 -6.01
N PRO A 67 -8.74 9.55 -6.16
CA PRO A 67 -9.87 8.62 -6.30
C PRO A 67 -9.79 7.83 -7.61
N GLY A 68 -10.35 6.63 -7.61
CA GLY A 68 -10.43 5.78 -8.81
C GLY A 68 -9.25 4.84 -9.02
N THR A 69 -8.43 4.63 -7.99
CA THR A 69 -7.34 3.67 -8.04
C THR A 69 -7.83 2.22 -8.02
N ARG A 70 -7.02 1.33 -8.61
CA ARG A 70 -7.13 -0.13 -8.46
C ARG A 70 -5.74 -0.71 -8.29
N HIS A 71 -5.62 -1.61 -7.32
CA HIS A 71 -4.38 -2.33 -7.03
C HIS A 71 -4.46 -3.75 -7.58
N VAL A 72 -3.58 -4.08 -8.51
CA VAL A 72 -3.39 -5.46 -9.02
C VAL A 72 -2.11 -5.99 -8.39
N MET A 73 -2.27 -6.92 -7.46
CA MET A 73 -1.15 -7.56 -6.76
C MET A 73 -1.03 -9.02 -7.19
N THR A 74 0.15 -9.42 -7.65
CA THR A 74 0.42 -10.74 -8.21
C THR A 74 1.78 -11.26 -7.77
N ASN A 75 2.11 -12.52 -8.14
CA ASN A 75 3.41 -13.11 -7.90
C ASN A 75 3.81 -13.12 -6.41
N HIS A 76 2.88 -13.58 -5.56
CA HIS A 76 3.07 -13.59 -4.12
C HIS A 76 4.11 -14.62 -3.67
N LEU A 77 5.11 -14.15 -2.94
CA LEU A 77 6.07 -14.97 -2.22
C LEU A 77 5.88 -14.77 -0.71
N MET A 78 5.97 -15.85 0.05
CA MET A 78 5.81 -15.83 1.51
C MET A 78 6.81 -16.74 2.19
N ASN A 79 7.40 -16.25 3.26
CA ASN A 79 8.09 -17.06 4.26
C ASN A 79 7.34 -16.90 5.59
N ILE A 80 6.79 -18.01 6.11
CA ILE A 80 5.92 -17.99 7.30
C ILE A 80 6.65 -18.74 8.40
N GLU A 81 6.87 -18.05 9.50
CA GLU A 81 7.41 -18.58 10.76
C GLU A 81 6.32 -18.52 11.84
N GLU A 82 6.58 -19.08 13.02
CA GLU A 82 5.60 -19.04 14.10
C GLU A 82 5.29 -17.59 14.51
N GLY A 83 4.05 -17.17 14.24
CA GLY A 83 3.55 -15.82 14.59
C GLY A 83 4.07 -14.67 13.74
N ASN A 84 4.98 -14.92 12.78
CA ASN A 84 5.57 -13.89 11.91
C ASN A 84 5.59 -14.37 10.45
N ALA A 85 5.51 -13.43 9.52
CA ALA A 85 5.67 -13.72 8.10
C ALA A 85 6.37 -12.58 7.36
N LYS A 86 7.13 -12.96 6.32
CA LYS A 86 7.59 -12.05 5.28
C LYS A 86 6.80 -12.31 4.02
N HIS A 87 6.41 -11.27 3.34
CA HIS A 87 5.63 -11.33 2.12
C HIS A 87 6.16 -10.33 1.11
N SER A 88 6.19 -10.73 -0.17
CA SER A 88 6.40 -9.81 -1.28
C SER A 88 5.46 -10.12 -2.43
N CYS A 89 5.14 -9.13 -3.24
CA CYS A 89 4.34 -9.29 -4.45
C CYS A 89 4.59 -8.16 -5.43
N THR A 90 4.35 -8.44 -6.71
CA THR A 90 4.34 -7.43 -7.77
C THR A 90 3.11 -6.54 -7.64
N LEU A 91 3.27 -5.24 -7.90
CA LEU A 91 2.19 -4.25 -7.91
C LEU A 91 2.07 -3.61 -9.29
N VAL A 92 0.84 -3.55 -9.79
CA VAL A 92 0.42 -2.63 -10.85
C VAL A 92 -0.78 -1.86 -10.34
N GLY A 93 -0.68 -0.54 -10.26
CA GLY A 93 -1.77 0.34 -9.89
C GLY A 93 -2.32 1.10 -11.09
N THR A 94 -3.64 1.08 -11.26
CA THR A 94 -4.33 1.86 -12.29
C THR A 94 -5.15 2.98 -11.67
N LEU A 95 -5.22 4.09 -12.40
CA LEU A 95 -6.03 5.25 -12.07
C LEU A 95 -7.10 5.40 -13.15
N ASN A 96 -8.36 5.22 -12.77
CA ASN A 96 -9.50 5.27 -13.69
C ASN A 96 -10.04 6.70 -13.76
N ARG A 97 -10.16 7.20 -14.99
CA ARG A 97 -10.82 8.47 -15.33
C ARG A 97 -11.86 8.21 -16.41
N PRO A 98 -12.88 9.09 -16.59
CA PRO A 98 -13.95 8.86 -17.57
C PRO A 98 -13.44 8.56 -18.98
N GLU A 99 -12.39 9.24 -19.39
CA GLU A 99 -11.86 9.19 -20.76
C GLU A 99 -10.74 8.15 -20.92
N ARG A 100 -10.08 7.76 -19.81
CA ARG A 100 -8.85 6.97 -19.89
C ARG A 100 -8.54 6.23 -18.59
N VAL A 101 -7.90 5.07 -18.71
CA VAL A 101 -7.25 4.38 -17.60
C VAL A 101 -5.75 4.58 -17.71
N TYR A 102 -5.14 5.08 -16.64
CA TYR A 102 -3.70 5.26 -16.53
C TYR A 102 -3.09 4.14 -15.70
N THR A 103 -1.88 3.70 -16.03
CA THR A 103 -1.03 2.98 -15.08
C THR A 103 -0.25 4.02 -14.29
N PHE A 104 -0.63 4.25 -13.01
CA PHE A 104 0.00 5.30 -12.21
C PHE A 104 1.19 4.81 -11.40
N ILE A 105 1.28 3.49 -11.18
CA ILE A 105 2.37 2.89 -10.43
C ILE A 105 2.64 1.47 -10.94
N THR A 106 3.91 1.13 -11.08
CA THR A 106 4.42 -0.23 -11.14
C THR A 106 5.51 -0.40 -10.10
N GLY A 107 5.70 -1.61 -9.62
CA GLY A 107 6.69 -1.90 -8.60
C GLY A 107 6.38 -3.18 -7.83
N TRP A 108 6.77 -3.20 -6.58
CA TRP A 108 6.49 -4.35 -5.71
C TRP A 108 6.29 -3.90 -4.26
N TYR A 109 5.60 -4.75 -3.52
CA TYR A 109 5.50 -4.63 -2.07
C TYR A 109 6.45 -5.60 -1.38
N GLU A 110 7.07 -5.13 -0.30
CA GLU A 110 7.65 -5.95 0.74
C GLU A 110 6.89 -5.72 2.05
N SER A 111 6.57 -6.78 2.76
CA SER A 111 5.83 -6.67 4.01
C SER A 111 6.34 -7.64 5.05
N THR A 112 6.35 -7.20 6.29
CA THR A 112 6.37 -8.09 7.45
C THR A 112 4.98 -8.09 8.07
N LEU A 113 4.53 -9.28 8.48
CA LEU A 113 3.26 -9.45 9.17
C LEU A 113 3.50 -10.15 10.50
N GLU A 114 2.66 -9.86 11.47
CA GLU A 114 2.65 -10.54 12.75
C GLU A 114 1.23 -10.96 13.13
N LYS A 115 1.12 -11.97 13.98
CA LYS A 115 -0.16 -12.50 14.45
C LYS A 115 -0.51 -11.85 15.79
N VAL A 116 -1.56 -11.02 15.78
CA VAL A 116 -2.06 -10.28 16.94
C VAL A 116 -3.45 -10.79 17.30
N GLY A 117 -3.62 -11.32 18.51
CA GLY A 117 -4.92 -11.85 18.94
C GLY A 117 -5.45 -13.00 18.08
N GLY A 118 -4.57 -13.73 17.41
CA GLY A 118 -4.94 -14.83 16.49
C GLY A 118 -5.15 -14.40 15.04
N GLU A 119 -5.15 -13.11 14.73
CA GLU A 119 -5.31 -12.55 13.38
C GLU A 119 -3.99 -12.03 12.83
N TRP A 120 -3.73 -12.25 11.53
CA TRP A 120 -2.59 -11.67 10.86
C TRP A 120 -2.81 -10.18 10.59
N LYS A 121 -1.78 -9.37 10.86
CA LYS A 121 -1.74 -7.94 10.61
C LYS A 121 -0.43 -7.54 9.93
N ILE A 122 -0.48 -6.51 9.10
CA ILE A 122 0.71 -5.93 8.50
C ILE A 122 1.43 -5.10 9.56
N LYS A 123 2.67 -5.49 9.89
CA LYS A 123 3.53 -4.74 10.80
C LYS A 123 4.27 -3.63 10.09
N HIS A 124 4.80 -3.94 8.92
CA HIS A 124 5.53 -3.00 8.09
C HIS A 124 5.31 -3.36 6.63
N ARG A 125 5.00 -2.37 5.83
CA ARG A 125 4.83 -2.52 4.38
C ARG A 125 5.55 -1.42 3.66
N ILE A 126 6.37 -1.78 2.67
CA ILE A 126 7.07 -0.87 1.78
C ILE A 126 6.54 -1.07 0.38
N VAL A 127 6.16 0.01 -0.29
CA VAL A 127 5.99 0.01 -1.75
C VAL A 127 7.26 0.56 -2.39
N HIS A 128 7.89 -0.28 -3.20
CA HIS A 128 9.02 0.10 -4.06
C HIS A 128 8.47 0.48 -5.41
N VAL A 129 8.62 1.75 -5.79
CA VAL A 129 8.09 2.29 -7.05
C VAL A 129 9.17 2.22 -8.12
N ASP A 130 8.88 1.51 -9.24
CA ASP A 130 9.83 1.38 -10.36
C ASP A 130 10.08 2.71 -11.07
N ASN A 131 9.03 3.52 -11.15
CA ASN A 131 9.04 4.74 -11.96
C ASN A 131 9.21 5.96 -11.07
N GLY A 132 10.32 6.66 -11.23
CA GLY A 132 10.52 7.97 -10.65
C GLY A 132 9.58 9.02 -11.24
N ALA A 133 9.53 10.20 -10.61
CA ALA A 133 8.69 11.32 -11.02
C ALA A 133 8.86 11.73 -12.50
N ASN A 134 10.02 11.44 -13.10
CA ASN A 134 10.33 11.78 -14.49
C ASN A 134 9.80 10.80 -15.53
N SER A 135 9.23 9.68 -15.12
CA SER A 135 8.71 8.63 -16.03
C SER A 135 7.19 8.64 -16.17
N ILE A 136 6.51 9.54 -15.47
CA ILE A 136 5.06 9.73 -15.53
C ILE A 136 4.75 10.72 -16.65
N ASP A 137 3.79 10.40 -17.52
CA ASP A 137 3.36 11.36 -18.55
C ASP A 137 2.72 12.62 -17.92
N GLU A 138 2.76 13.74 -18.65
CA GLU A 138 2.33 15.06 -18.14
C GLU A 138 0.86 15.05 -17.68
N GLU A 139 -0.01 14.32 -18.36
CA GLU A 139 -1.44 14.26 -18.03
C GLU A 139 -1.65 13.49 -16.72
N LEU A 140 -0.97 12.35 -16.54
CA LEU A 140 -1.00 11.60 -15.30
C LEU A 140 -0.44 12.41 -14.13
N ALA A 141 0.64 13.16 -14.35
CA ALA A 141 1.25 14.01 -13.32
C ALA A 141 0.26 15.03 -12.76
N ILE A 142 -0.60 15.62 -13.62
CA ILE A 142 -1.67 16.54 -13.20
C ILE A 142 -2.63 15.84 -12.23
N HIS A 143 -3.05 14.62 -12.54
CA HIS A 143 -3.96 13.86 -11.68
C HIS A 143 -3.35 13.45 -10.34
N MET A 144 -2.05 13.23 -10.30
CA MET A 144 -1.33 12.78 -9.10
C MET A 144 -0.82 13.92 -8.22
N LYS A 145 -0.76 15.14 -8.75
CA LYS A 145 -0.08 16.28 -8.13
C LYS A 145 -0.45 16.49 -6.66
N SER A 146 -1.73 16.66 -6.38
CA SER A 146 -2.19 16.98 -5.02
C SER A 146 -1.85 15.89 -4.01
N PHE A 147 -1.94 14.61 -4.42
CA PHE A 147 -1.59 13.51 -3.54
C PHE A 147 -0.07 13.42 -3.31
N THR A 148 0.73 13.62 -4.35
CA THR A 148 2.20 13.63 -4.26
C THR A 148 2.69 14.77 -3.36
N GLU A 149 2.13 15.97 -3.51
CA GLU A 149 2.44 17.11 -2.65
C GLU A 149 2.06 16.84 -1.20
N TRP A 150 0.87 16.28 -0.96
CA TRP A 150 0.44 15.91 0.38
C TRP A 150 1.38 14.88 1.03
N MET A 151 1.80 13.85 0.29
CA MET A 151 2.77 12.85 0.81
C MET A 151 4.11 13.50 1.20
N ALA A 152 4.62 14.41 0.37
CA ALA A 152 5.88 15.11 0.64
C ALA A 152 5.81 15.99 1.90
N GLU A 153 4.65 16.60 2.16
CA GLU A 153 4.43 17.48 3.32
C GLU A 153 4.16 16.69 4.62
N ASN A 154 3.53 15.53 4.55
CA ASN A 154 3.02 14.80 5.72
C ASN A 154 3.78 13.51 6.02
N GLY A 155 4.53 12.96 5.07
CA GLY A 155 5.38 11.79 5.27
C GLY A 155 6.66 12.14 6.04
N THR A 156 7.09 11.24 6.89
CA THR A 156 8.37 11.38 7.62
C THR A 156 9.49 10.74 6.78
N PRO A 157 10.57 11.46 6.45
CA PRO A 157 11.73 10.88 5.79
C PRO A 157 12.36 9.76 6.63
N VAL A 158 12.84 8.70 5.95
CA VAL A 158 13.50 7.54 6.56
C VAL A 158 14.99 7.56 6.25
#